data_d6aec15f7a96d3b4e2a03952fb551dfc
#
_entry.id   d6aec15f7a96d3b4e2a03952fb551dfc
#
_cell.length_a   1.000
_cell.length_b   1.000
_cell.length_c   1.000
_cell.angle_alpha   90.00
_cell.angle_beta   90.00
_cell.angle_gamma   90.00
#
_symmetry.space_group_name_H-M   'P 1'
#
loop_
_entity.id
_entity.type
_entity.pdbx_description
1 polymer ?
#
loop_
_entity_poly.entity_id
_entity_poly.type
_entity_poly.pdbx_seq_one_letter_code
_entity_poly.pdbx_strand_id
1 'polypeptide(L)'
;MLLSDVNILVNAFCTEAPHHVVCHKLLEEQVNGESAYAVSDFVINGFIRVLSNTAIHCDPSPTMRQIITFADQVRNRPHAIVISPGERHWEIFTRLCRQTDARRKLIPDAYLAALAIEHGCEFVTCDTDFARFEGLRWRSPLN
;
A
#
# COMPACT_ATOMS: atom_id res chain seq x y z
N MET A 1 -0.82 0.04 -13.87
CA MET A 1 -1.65 -0.28 -12.67
C MET A 1 -1.14 0.51 -11.47
N LEU A 2 -2.04 0.85 -10.58
CA LEU A 2 -1.70 1.47 -9.30
C LEU A 2 -1.52 0.38 -8.24
N LEU A 3 -0.52 0.54 -7.38
CA LEU A 3 -0.31 -0.26 -6.17
C LEU A 3 -0.38 0.68 -4.98
N SER A 4 -1.36 0.49 -4.11
CA SER A 4 -1.55 1.35 -2.93
C SER A 4 -0.74 0.87 -1.74
N ASP A 5 -0.14 1.84 -1.03
CA ASP A 5 0.58 1.61 0.22
C ASP A 5 -0.39 1.33 1.38
N VAL A 6 0.15 0.82 2.48
CA VAL A 6 -0.59 0.57 3.72
C VAL A 6 -1.33 1.83 4.18
N ASN A 7 -0.69 2.99 4.15
CA ASN A 7 -1.32 4.23 4.62
C ASN A 7 -2.56 4.63 3.79
N ILE A 8 -2.62 4.28 2.51
CA ILE A 8 -3.81 4.52 1.70
C ILE A 8 -4.99 3.71 2.25
N LEU A 9 -4.77 2.42 2.52
CA LEU A 9 -5.83 1.55 3.04
C LEU A 9 -6.26 1.95 4.45
N VAL A 10 -5.31 2.29 5.32
CA VAL A 10 -5.60 2.72 6.69
C VAL A 10 -6.41 4.01 6.69
N ASN A 11 -6.00 5.02 5.92
CA ASN A 11 -6.75 6.27 5.82
C ASN A 11 -8.13 6.07 5.20
N ALA A 12 -8.25 5.17 4.22
CA ALA A 12 -9.53 4.87 3.60
C ALA A 12 -10.50 4.16 4.56
N PHE A 13 -9.97 3.36 5.48
CA PHE A 13 -10.77 2.64 6.47
C PHE A 13 -11.19 3.54 7.65
N CYS A 14 -10.26 4.28 8.23
CA CYS A 14 -10.49 5.08 9.43
C CYS A 14 -11.14 6.41 9.08
N THR A 15 -12.43 6.56 9.39
CA THR A 15 -13.19 7.78 9.05
C THR A 15 -12.65 9.04 9.70
N GLU A 16 -11.92 8.92 10.81
CA GLU A 16 -11.32 10.04 11.52
C GLU A 16 -9.88 10.35 11.11
N ALA A 17 -9.31 9.54 10.21
CA ALA A 17 -7.97 9.77 9.71
C ALA A 17 -7.90 11.09 8.92
N PRO A 18 -6.77 11.84 9.04
CA PRO A 18 -6.66 13.15 8.40
C PRO A 18 -6.81 13.12 6.88
N HIS A 19 -6.47 12.01 6.24
CA HIS A 19 -6.56 11.88 4.78
C HIS A 19 -7.66 10.91 4.34
N HIS A 20 -8.65 10.66 5.22
CA HIS A 20 -9.72 9.69 4.95
C HIS A 20 -10.45 9.98 3.64
N VAL A 21 -10.91 11.21 3.45
CA VAL A 21 -11.77 11.55 2.29
C VAL A 21 -11.07 11.26 0.97
N VAL A 22 -9.84 11.71 0.82
CA VAL A 22 -9.10 11.55 -0.44
C VAL A 22 -8.70 10.09 -0.68
N CYS A 23 -8.25 9.38 0.37
CA CYS A 23 -7.85 7.98 0.25
C CYS A 23 -9.06 7.05 0.03
N HIS A 24 -10.17 7.33 0.73
CA HIS A 24 -11.41 6.57 0.56
C HIS A 24 -11.92 6.70 -0.87
N LYS A 25 -11.95 7.92 -1.40
CA LYS A 25 -12.39 8.17 -2.78
C LYS A 25 -11.53 7.44 -3.79
N LEU A 26 -10.21 7.52 -3.64
CA LEU A 26 -9.28 6.84 -4.54
C LEU A 26 -9.51 5.33 -4.54
N LEU A 27 -9.62 4.74 -3.35
CA LEU A 27 -9.79 3.30 -3.21
C LEU A 27 -11.17 2.86 -3.71
N GLU A 28 -12.21 3.64 -3.42
CA GLU A 28 -13.58 3.36 -3.91
C GLU A 28 -13.63 3.35 -5.44
N GLU A 29 -12.98 4.30 -6.09
CA GLU A 29 -12.89 4.35 -7.55
C GLU A 29 -12.19 3.13 -8.12
N GLN A 30 -11.13 2.63 -7.45
CA GLN A 30 -10.44 1.41 -7.86
C GLN A 30 -11.34 0.18 -7.71
N VAL A 31 -11.96 0.03 -6.54
CA VAL A 31 -12.76 -1.16 -6.19
C VAL A 31 -14.03 -1.24 -7.04
N ASN A 32 -14.68 -0.11 -7.29
CA ASN A 32 -15.93 -0.06 -8.04
C ASN A 32 -15.75 0.17 -9.53
N GLY A 33 -14.52 0.45 -9.97
CA GLY A 33 -14.21 0.63 -11.39
C GLY A 33 -13.99 -0.68 -12.11
N GLU A 34 -13.56 -0.58 -13.37
CA GLU A 34 -13.28 -1.74 -14.22
C GLU A 34 -11.80 -1.90 -14.54
N SER A 35 -10.99 -0.86 -14.28
CA SER A 35 -9.57 -0.90 -14.56
C SER A 35 -8.83 -1.78 -13.56
N ALA A 36 -7.87 -2.55 -14.04
CA ALA A 36 -7.03 -3.38 -13.18
C ALA A 36 -6.20 -2.53 -12.22
N TYR A 37 -6.08 -3.00 -10.99
CA TYR A 37 -5.15 -2.45 -10.01
C TYR A 37 -4.40 -3.57 -9.31
N ALA A 38 -3.22 -3.27 -8.81
CA ALA A 38 -2.39 -4.25 -8.14
C ALA A 38 -2.67 -4.28 -6.64
N VAL A 39 -2.58 -5.47 -6.06
CA VAL A 39 -2.71 -5.71 -4.62
C VAL A 39 -1.51 -6.56 -4.19
N SER A 40 -0.91 -6.19 -3.07
CA SER A 40 0.17 -6.97 -2.46
C SER A 40 -0.28 -7.52 -1.11
N ASP A 41 -0.08 -8.82 -0.88
CA ASP A 41 -0.37 -9.41 0.42
C ASP A 41 0.56 -8.87 1.52
N PHE A 42 1.73 -8.39 1.15
CA PHE A 42 2.61 -7.67 2.07
C PHE A 42 1.93 -6.38 2.58
N VAL A 43 1.29 -5.62 1.70
CA VAL A 43 0.52 -4.43 2.07
C VAL A 43 -0.70 -4.81 2.90
N ILE A 44 -1.45 -5.84 2.49
CA ILE A 44 -2.64 -6.30 3.23
C ILE A 44 -2.25 -6.73 4.65
N ASN A 45 -1.14 -7.48 4.78
CA ASN A 45 -0.62 -7.86 6.10
C ASN A 45 -0.31 -6.63 6.96
N GLY A 46 0.35 -5.64 6.38
CA GLY A 46 0.66 -4.38 7.07
C GLY A 46 -0.60 -3.62 7.50
N PHE A 47 -1.62 -3.58 6.65
CA PHE A 47 -2.92 -2.98 6.95
C PHE A 47 -3.57 -3.65 8.17
N ILE A 48 -3.63 -4.98 8.17
CA ILE A 48 -4.22 -5.74 9.28
C ILE A 48 -3.44 -5.49 10.57
N ARG A 49 -2.11 -5.51 10.49
CA ARG A 49 -1.25 -5.28 11.66
C ARG A 49 -1.45 -3.89 12.25
N VAL A 50 -1.52 -2.85 11.41
CA VAL A 50 -1.72 -1.48 11.87
C VAL A 50 -3.08 -1.32 12.54
N LEU A 51 -4.16 -1.78 11.90
CA LEU A 51 -5.51 -1.61 12.44
C LEU A 51 -5.80 -2.47 13.67
N SER A 52 -5.08 -3.58 13.85
CA SER A 52 -5.21 -4.43 15.04
C SER A 52 -4.44 -3.87 16.24
N ASN A 53 -3.63 -2.83 16.04
CA ASN A 53 -2.88 -2.18 17.10
C ASN A 53 -3.78 -1.18 17.82
N THR A 54 -4.12 -1.45 19.09
CA THR A 54 -5.02 -0.61 19.89
C THR A 54 -4.45 0.77 20.19
N ALA A 55 -3.17 0.99 20.00
CA ALA A 55 -2.54 2.31 20.14
C ALA A 55 -2.82 3.24 18.96
N ILE A 56 -3.34 2.70 17.84
CA ILE A 56 -3.72 3.50 16.67
C ILE A 56 -5.13 4.03 16.87
N HIS A 57 -5.30 5.34 16.68
CA HIS A 57 -6.59 5.99 16.79
C HIS A 57 -7.45 5.74 15.55
N CYS A 58 -8.26 4.70 15.63
CA CYS A 58 -9.36 4.47 14.71
C CYS A 58 -10.59 4.23 15.56
N ASP A 59 -11.47 5.22 15.68
CA ASP A 59 -12.61 5.18 16.57
C ASP A 59 -13.92 4.99 15.78
N PRO A 60 -14.74 3.95 16.13
CA PRO A 60 -14.43 2.94 17.13
C PRO A 60 -13.33 1.98 16.68
N SER A 61 -12.64 1.37 17.63
CA SER A 61 -11.62 0.36 17.32
C SER A 61 -12.25 -0.78 16.53
N PRO A 62 -11.71 -1.13 15.36
CA PRO A 62 -12.32 -2.15 14.53
C PRO A 62 -12.12 -3.55 15.11
N THR A 63 -13.09 -4.43 14.87
CA THR A 63 -12.93 -5.85 15.14
C THR A 63 -12.10 -6.50 14.03
N MET A 64 -11.50 -7.64 14.30
CA MET A 64 -10.76 -8.39 13.27
C MET A 64 -11.67 -8.73 12.08
N ARG A 65 -12.94 -9.05 12.35
CA ARG A 65 -13.92 -9.30 11.29
C ARG A 65 -14.08 -8.10 10.36
N GLN A 66 -14.18 -6.90 10.90
CA GLN A 66 -14.30 -5.67 10.10
C GLN A 66 -13.04 -5.41 9.27
N ILE A 67 -11.87 -5.62 9.86
CA ILE A 67 -10.58 -5.46 9.17
C ILE A 67 -10.49 -6.42 7.98
N ILE A 68 -10.77 -7.70 8.19
CA ILE A 68 -10.70 -8.72 7.15
C ILE A 68 -11.74 -8.48 6.06
N THR A 69 -12.97 -8.08 6.44
CA THR A 69 -14.02 -7.77 5.47
C THR A 69 -13.58 -6.66 4.52
N PHE A 70 -12.99 -5.60 5.06
CA PHE A 70 -12.47 -4.51 4.24
C PHE A 70 -11.33 -4.98 3.32
N ALA A 71 -10.39 -5.74 3.88
CA ALA A 71 -9.27 -6.29 3.11
C ALA A 71 -9.76 -7.16 1.94
N ASP A 72 -10.76 -8.02 2.19
CA ASP A 72 -11.35 -8.86 1.16
C ASP A 72 -12.03 -8.05 0.05
N GLN A 73 -12.70 -6.96 0.41
CA GLN A 73 -13.34 -6.08 -0.58
C GLN A 73 -12.34 -5.44 -1.53
N VAL A 74 -11.13 -5.16 -1.06
CA VAL A 74 -10.07 -4.59 -1.90
C VAL A 74 -9.36 -5.68 -2.70
N ARG A 75 -9.03 -6.79 -2.06
CA ARG A 75 -8.18 -7.84 -2.61
C ARG A 75 -8.89 -8.79 -3.57
N ASN A 76 -10.15 -9.07 -3.32
CA ASN A 76 -10.87 -10.17 -4.01
C ASN A 76 -11.83 -9.66 -5.08
N ARG A 77 -11.51 -8.55 -5.74
CA ARG A 77 -12.29 -8.08 -6.90
C ARG A 77 -11.82 -8.77 -8.16
N PRO A 78 -12.72 -8.95 -9.17
CA PRO A 78 -12.34 -9.60 -10.43
C PRO A 78 -11.19 -8.90 -11.16
N HIS A 79 -11.07 -7.58 -11.02
CA HIS A 79 -10.04 -6.76 -11.66
C HIS A 79 -8.87 -6.42 -10.73
N ALA A 80 -8.86 -6.94 -9.51
CA ALA A 80 -7.71 -6.83 -8.61
C ALA A 80 -6.69 -7.91 -8.97
N ILE A 81 -5.45 -7.51 -9.17
CA ILE A 81 -4.37 -8.42 -9.53
C ILE A 81 -3.41 -8.51 -8.36
N VAL A 82 -3.37 -9.68 -7.72
CA VAL A 82 -2.46 -9.93 -6.61
C VAL A 82 -1.06 -10.17 -7.18
N ILE A 83 -0.12 -9.29 -6.82
CA ILE A 83 1.27 -9.39 -7.24
C ILE A 83 2.15 -9.82 -6.07
N SER A 84 3.23 -10.51 -6.39
CA SER A 84 4.22 -10.99 -5.42
C SER A 84 5.62 -10.88 -6.01
N PRO A 85 6.67 -10.93 -5.17
CA PRO A 85 8.04 -10.87 -5.67
C PRO A 85 8.31 -11.95 -6.71
N GLY A 86 8.83 -11.53 -7.87
CA GLY A 86 9.29 -12.41 -8.94
C GLY A 86 10.80 -12.57 -8.95
N GLU A 87 11.35 -13.02 -10.07
CA GLU A 87 12.77 -13.33 -10.20
C GLU A 87 13.68 -12.11 -10.06
N ARG A 88 13.19 -10.93 -10.41
CA ARG A 88 13.98 -9.70 -10.38
C ARG A 88 13.86 -8.92 -9.07
N HIS A 89 12.93 -9.29 -8.21
CA HIS A 89 12.63 -8.51 -7.01
C HIS A 89 13.86 -8.37 -6.11
N TRP A 90 14.57 -9.46 -5.84
CA TRP A 90 15.74 -9.44 -4.94
C TRP A 90 16.81 -8.46 -5.43
N GLU A 91 17.12 -8.51 -6.72
CA GLU A 91 18.10 -7.61 -7.34
C GLU A 91 17.70 -6.14 -7.18
N ILE A 92 16.43 -5.83 -7.47
CA ILE A 92 15.92 -4.46 -7.35
C ILE A 92 15.91 -4.02 -5.89
N PHE A 93 15.41 -4.87 -5.00
CA PHE A 93 15.32 -4.58 -3.56
C PHE A 93 16.70 -4.28 -2.97
N THR A 94 17.68 -5.13 -3.22
CA THR A 94 19.02 -4.95 -2.68
C THR A 94 19.71 -3.72 -3.26
N ARG A 95 19.47 -3.41 -4.52
CA ARG A 95 19.95 -2.18 -5.15
C ARG A 95 19.39 -0.94 -4.45
N LEU A 96 18.09 -0.92 -4.17
CA LEU A 96 17.45 0.19 -3.48
C LEU A 96 17.98 0.34 -2.05
N CYS A 97 18.18 -0.77 -1.36
CA CYS A 97 18.75 -0.76 0.00
C CYS A 97 20.16 -0.15 0.02
N ARG A 98 21.01 -0.53 -0.93
CA ARG A 98 22.37 0.02 -1.04
C ARG A 98 22.37 1.50 -1.42
N GLN A 99 21.53 1.85 -2.38
CA GLN A 99 21.42 3.21 -2.90
C GLN A 99 20.99 4.20 -1.80
N THR A 100 20.09 3.80 -0.93
CA THR A 100 19.53 4.66 0.13
C THR A 100 20.20 4.45 1.49
N ASP A 101 21.12 3.47 1.60
CA ASP A 101 21.65 3.01 2.88
C ASP A 101 20.52 2.70 3.87
N ALA A 102 19.54 1.92 3.42
CA ALA A 102 18.29 1.72 4.11
C ALA A 102 18.46 1.14 5.52
N ARG A 103 17.71 1.72 6.47
CA ARG A 103 17.66 1.29 7.87
C ARG A 103 16.22 1.25 8.34
N ARG A 104 15.91 0.34 9.26
CA ARG A 104 14.62 0.26 9.95
C ARG A 104 13.44 0.24 8.97
N LYS A 105 12.51 1.19 9.09
CA LYS A 105 11.30 1.21 8.27
C LYS A 105 11.57 1.42 6.78
N LEU A 106 12.72 1.98 6.42
CA LEU A 106 13.06 2.15 5.00
C LEU A 106 13.30 0.81 4.30
N ILE A 107 13.61 -0.24 5.07
CA ILE A 107 13.80 -1.59 4.50
C ILE A 107 12.48 -2.17 3.95
N PRO A 108 11.38 -2.26 4.72
CA PRO A 108 10.10 -2.68 4.13
C PRO A 108 9.60 -1.73 3.05
N ASP A 109 9.90 -0.43 3.15
CA ASP A 109 9.56 0.51 2.09
C ASP A 109 10.31 0.19 0.79
N ALA A 110 11.61 -0.13 0.88
CA ALA A 110 12.41 -0.57 -0.28
C ALA A 110 11.86 -1.87 -0.88
N TYR A 111 11.36 -2.77 -0.04
CA TYR A 111 10.74 -4.01 -0.49
C TYR A 111 9.51 -3.73 -1.36
N LEU A 112 8.64 -2.83 -0.90
CA LEU A 112 7.44 -2.41 -1.65
C LEU A 112 7.79 -1.64 -2.92
N ALA A 113 8.77 -0.74 -2.85
CA ALA A 113 9.25 -0.02 -4.02
C ALA A 113 9.78 -0.97 -5.09
N ALA A 114 10.54 -1.98 -4.67
CA ALA A 114 11.06 -3.01 -5.58
C ALA A 114 9.93 -3.81 -6.23
N LEU A 115 8.89 -4.13 -5.48
CA LEU A 115 7.72 -4.83 -5.99
C LEU A 115 7.01 -4.01 -7.08
N ALA A 116 6.80 -2.72 -6.82
CA ALA A 116 6.19 -1.82 -7.78
C ALA A 116 7.04 -1.68 -9.05
N ILE A 117 8.34 -1.52 -8.91
CA ILE A 117 9.26 -1.43 -10.04
C ILE A 117 9.22 -2.70 -10.88
N GLU A 118 9.33 -3.86 -10.24
CA GLU A 118 9.36 -5.15 -10.93
C GLU A 118 8.10 -5.36 -11.78
N HIS A 119 6.94 -5.00 -11.25
CA HIS A 119 5.65 -5.21 -11.91
C HIS A 119 5.20 -4.01 -12.75
N GLY A 120 6.02 -2.96 -12.84
CA GLY A 120 5.68 -1.78 -13.64
C GLY A 120 4.50 -0.98 -13.11
N CYS A 121 4.25 -1.03 -11.79
CA CYS A 121 3.16 -0.30 -11.17
C CYS A 121 3.59 1.11 -10.77
N GLU A 122 2.63 2.03 -10.77
CA GLU A 122 2.78 3.31 -10.08
C GLU A 122 2.37 3.12 -8.62
N PHE A 123 3.26 3.49 -7.71
CA PHE A 123 3.04 3.34 -6.27
C PHE A 123 2.32 4.56 -5.72
N VAL A 124 1.22 4.36 -4.99
CA VAL A 124 0.43 5.44 -4.40
C VAL A 124 0.63 5.43 -2.89
N THR A 125 1.15 6.53 -2.35
CA THR A 125 1.47 6.64 -0.93
C THR A 125 1.34 8.07 -0.44
N CYS A 126 0.97 8.24 0.83
CA CYS A 126 1.03 9.52 1.51
C CYS A 126 2.44 9.85 2.04
N ASP A 127 3.36 8.91 1.96
CA ASP A 127 4.71 9.03 2.52
C ASP A 127 5.70 9.52 1.46
N THR A 128 6.17 10.76 1.60
CA THR A 128 7.11 11.36 0.67
C THR A 128 8.52 10.74 0.70
N ASP A 129 8.84 9.90 1.69
CA ASP A 129 10.11 9.19 1.76
C ASP A 129 10.32 8.26 0.56
N PHE A 130 9.25 7.84 -0.11
CA PHE A 130 9.35 7.01 -1.31
C PHE A 130 10.02 7.73 -2.49
N ALA A 131 10.09 9.06 -2.48
CA ALA A 131 10.83 9.83 -3.47
C ALA A 131 12.33 9.48 -3.51
N ARG A 132 12.85 8.87 -2.45
CA ARG A 132 14.25 8.46 -2.33
C ARG A 132 14.63 7.27 -3.21
N PHE A 133 13.64 6.48 -3.66
CA PHE A 133 13.90 5.25 -4.41
C PHE A 133 14.03 5.54 -5.90
N GLU A 134 15.24 5.43 -6.41
CA GLU A 134 15.53 5.65 -7.83
C GLU A 134 14.84 4.62 -8.71
N GLY A 135 14.13 5.11 -9.72
CA GLY A 135 13.41 4.26 -10.67
C GLY A 135 11.96 3.97 -10.28
N LEU A 136 11.54 4.37 -9.07
CA LEU A 136 10.16 4.20 -8.65
C LEU A 136 9.29 5.32 -9.23
N ARG A 137 8.21 4.93 -9.93
CA ARG A 137 7.13 5.86 -10.24
C ARG A 137 6.16 5.86 -9.08
N TRP A 138 5.94 7.02 -8.48
CA TRP A 138 5.04 7.13 -7.34
C TRP A 138 4.28 8.44 -7.39
N ARG A 139 3.17 8.49 -6.68
CA ARG A 139 2.43 9.73 -6.48
C ARG A 139 1.75 9.74 -5.12
N SER A 140 1.46 10.96 -4.64
CA SER A 140 0.66 11.16 -3.45
C SER A 140 -0.78 11.49 -3.85
N PRO A 141 -1.79 10.94 -3.15
CA PRO A 141 -3.18 11.32 -3.38
C PRO A 141 -3.49 12.74 -2.91
N LEU A 142 -2.55 13.37 -2.19
CA LEU A 142 -2.72 14.70 -1.60
C LEU A 142 -2.39 15.84 -2.56
N ASN A 143 -1.84 15.52 -3.70
CA ASN A 143 -1.41 16.53 -4.70
C ASN A 143 -2.34 16.56 -5.90
#